data_4057ee9fab9f62120e93ee09c4b6f838
#
_entry.id   4057ee9fab9f62120e93ee09c4b6f838
#
_cell.length_a   1.000
_cell.length_b   1.000
_cell.length_c   1.000
_cell.angle_alpha   90.00
_cell.angle_beta   90.00
_cell.angle_gamma   90.00
#
_symmetry.space_group_name_H-M   'P 1'
#
loop_
_entity.id
_entity.type
_entity.pdbx_description
1 polymer ?
#
loop_
_entity_poly.entity_id
_entity_poly.type
_entity_poly.pdbx_seq_one_letter_code
_entity_poly.pdbx_strand_id
1 'polypeptide(L)'
;MLAHKLKMRKSSARMEVFMKQLELNNRKVAVIGCGFVGATSAFGLMQSGLFSEMVLIDANTEKAEGEAMDISHGIPFARPMKIYAGGYDDIMDAAIIVVTAGANQKPGETRLDLVQKNVGIFKSIIPEIAKRDYQGILLIVSNPVDILTYTAHKLSGMPENRVIGSGTVLDTARLKYELGEHLGVDSRSVHAFIIGEHGDSEIAAWSSANVSGIPLNTFCEMRGHFNHDDSMERIAANVRNSAYEII
;
A
#
# COMPACT_ATOMS: atom_id res chain seq x y z
N MET A 1 -11.30 -54.37 4.16
CA MET A 1 -10.44 -53.84 3.07
C MET A 1 -11.08 -52.66 2.32
N LEU A 2 -12.38 -52.70 2.01
CA LEU A 2 -13.09 -51.62 1.25
C LEU A 2 -13.21 -50.30 2.05
N ALA A 3 -13.54 -50.38 3.34
CA ALA A 3 -13.68 -49.20 4.21
C ALA A 3 -12.37 -48.44 4.43
N HIS A 4 -11.24 -49.16 4.43
CA HIS A 4 -9.92 -48.54 4.56
C HIS A 4 -9.50 -47.78 3.29
N LYS A 5 -9.81 -48.32 2.10
CA LYS A 5 -9.62 -47.68 0.81
C LYS A 5 -10.50 -46.44 0.62
N LEU A 6 -11.74 -46.45 1.13
CA LEU A 6 -12.63 -45.28 1.08
C LEU A 6 -12.16 -44.15 2.02
N LYS A 7 -11.62 -44.49 3.20
CA LYS A 7 -11.08 -43.52 4.16
C LYS A 7 -9.80 -42.86 3.63
N MET A 8 -8.94 -43.63 2.96
CA MET A 8 -7.74 -43.11 2.30
C MET A 8 -8.06 -42.20 1.09
N ARG A 9 -9.06 -42.56 0.26
CA ARG A 9 -9.51 -41.72 -0.86
C ARG A 9 -10.14 -40.39 -0.39
N LYS A 10 -10.94 -40.42 0.69
CA LYS A 10 -11.50 -39.20 1.30
C LYS A 10 -10.43 -38.32 1.93
N SER A 11 -9.38 -38.91 2.50
CA SER A 11 -8.23 -38.17 3.03
C SER A 11 -7.37 -37.56 1.93
N SER A 12 -7.12 -38.31 0.83
CA SER A 12 -6.39 -37.81 -0.34
C SER A 12 -7.15 -36.68 -1.04
N ALA A 13 -8.45 -36.84 -1.29
CA ALA A 13 -9.29 -35.82 -1.89
C ALA A 13 -9.40 -34.52 -1.02
N ARG A 14 -9.44 -34.73 0.32
CA ARG A 14 -9.37 -33.59 1.25
C ARG A 14 -7.98 -32.90 1.22
N MET A 15 -6.91 -33.66 1.08
CA MET A 15 -5.55 -33.14 0.99
C MET A 15 -5.31 -32.45 -0.37
N GLU A 16 -5.84 -33.00 -1.47
CA GLU A 16 -5.80 -32.34 -2.80
C GLU A 16 -6.63 -31.06 -2.82
N VAL A 17 -7.79 -31.04 -2.19
CA VAL A 17 -8.60 -29.82 -2.03
C VAL A 17 -7.88 -28.81 -1.14
N PHE A 18 -7.23 -29.25 -0.06
CA PHE A 18 -6.44 -28.40 0.84
C PHE A 18 -5.16 -27.89 0.16
N MET A 19 -4.48 -28.70 -0.65
CA MET A 19 -3.29 -28.29 -1.41
C MET A 19 -3.65 -27.36 -2.59
N LYS A 20 -4.87 -27.50 -3.17
CA LYS A 20 -5.36 -26.60 -4.22
C LYS A 20 -5.79 -25.23 -3.70
N GLN A 21 -5.98 -25.09 -2.39
CA GLN A 21 -6.40 -23.84 -1.72
C GLN A 21 -5.26 -22.86 -1.40
N LEU A 22 -4.00 -23.18 -1.73
CA LEU A 22 -2.84 -22.44 -1.21
C LEU A 22 -1.82 -21.96 -2.27
N GLU A 23 -2.10 -22.07 -3.56
CA GLU A 23 -1.25 -21.41 -4.55
C GLU A 23 -1.68 -19.94 -4.75
N LEU A 24 -0.87 -19.03 -4.20
CA LEU A 24 -1.03 -17.61 -4.48
C LEU A 24 -0.79 -17.35 -5.97
N ASN A 25 -1.67 -16.61 -6.58
CA ASN A 25 -1.46 -16.06 -7.91
C ASN A 25 -0.57 -14.81 -7.80
N ASN A 26 0.73 -14.96 -8.03
CA ASN A 26 1.71 -13.88 -7.96
C ASN A 26 1.41 -12.70 -8.89
N ARG A 27 0.46 -12.86 -9.80
CA ARG A 27 0.01 -11.81 -10.72
C ARG A 27 -1.41 -11.30 -10.43
N LYS A 28 -1.92 -11.58 -9.23
CA LYS A 28 -3.22 -11.09 -8.77
C LYS A 28 -3.03 -10.15 -7.58
N VAL A 29 -3.74 -9.03 -7.63
CA VAL A 29 -3.80 -8.03 -6.57
C VAL A 29 -5.27 -7.75 -6.23
N ALA A 30 -5.53 -7.43 -4.97
CA ALA A 30 -6.82 -6.91 -4.53
C ALA A 30 -6.66 -5.52 -3.93
N VAL A 31 -7.66 -4.65 -4.13
CA VAL A 31 -7.72 -3.33 -3.50
C VAL A 31 -9.04 -3.24 -2.72
N ILE A 32 -8.93 -3.02 -1.41
CA ILE A 32 -10.10 -2.85 -0.52
C ILE A 32 -10.24 -1.38 -0.16
N GLY A 33 -11.34 -0.78 -0.61
CA GLY A 33 -11.63 0.65 -0.53
C GLY A 33 -11.40 1.33 -1.88
N CYS A 34 -12.50 1.70 -2.56
CA CYS A 34 -12.47 2.37 -3.87
C CYS A 34 -12.67 3.89 -3.73
N GLY A 35 -12.10 4.50 -2.67
CA GLY A 35 -12.01 5.95 -2.53
C GLY A 35 -10.96 6.53 -3.49
N PHE A 36 -10.66 7.83 -3.38
CA PHE A 36 -9.68 8.49 -4.25
C PHE A 36 -8.32 7.77 -4.27
N VAL A 37 -7.81 7.38 -3.10
CA VAL A 37 -6.53 6.66 -3.00
C VAL A 37 -6.62 5.28 -3.62
N GLY A 38 -7.69 4.53 -3.34
CA GLY A 38 -7.88 3.18 -3.88
C GLY A 38 -8.05 3.15 -5.38
N ALA A 39 -8.91 4.00 -5.94
CA ALA A 39 -9.12 4.11 -7.39
C ALA A 39 -7.83 4.54 -8.12
N THR A 40 -7.13 5.57 -7.60
CA THR A 40 -5.85 6.01 -8.16
C THR A 40 -4.77 4.93 -8.09
N SER A 41 -4.70 4.21 -6.96
CA SER A 41 -3.76 3.07 -6.79
C SER A 41 -4.08 1.95 -7.77
N ALA A 42 -5.36 1.61 -7.94
CA ALA A 42 -5.80 0.59 -8.89
C ALA A 42 -5.45 0.98 -10.34
N PHE A 43 -5.68 2.24 -10.72
CA PHE A 43 -5.27 2.75 -12.04
C PHE A 43 -3.75 2.68 -12.22
N GLY A 44 -2.96 3.11 -11.23
CA GLY A 44 -1.49 3.01 -11.26
C GLY A 44 -1.00 1.56 -11.39
N LEU A 45 -1.62 0.62 -10.66
CA LEU A 45 -1.32 -0.81 -10.76
C LEU A 45 -1.65 -1.39 -12.14
N MET A 46 -2.75 -0.97 -12.74
CA MET A 46 -3.10 -1.36 -14.12
C MET A 46 -2.06 -0.85 -15.12
N GLN A 47 -1.64 0.41 -15.02
CA GLN A 47 -0.61 1.00 -15.89
C GLN A 47 0.76 0.33 -15.71
N SER A 48 1.11 -0.11 -14.50
CA SER A 48 2.41 -0.73 -14.21
C SER A 48 2.64 -2.06 -14.94
N GLY A 49 1.56 -2.78 -15.27
CA GLY A 49 1.61 -4.11 -15.86
C GLY A 49 2.24 -5.19 -14.96
N LEU A 50 2.34 -4.93 -13.65
CA LEU A 50 2.86 -5.89 -12.67
C LEU A 50 1.93 -7.08 -12.47
N PHE A 51 0.63 -6.85 -12.57
CA PHE A 51 -0.41 -7.84 -12.35
C PHE A 51 -1.19 -8.13 -13.64
N SER A 52 -1.83 -9.29 -13.68
CA SER A 52 -2.74 -9.71 -14.76
C SER A 52 -4.19 -9.84 -14.29
N GLU A 53 -4.43 -9.76 -12.99
CA GLU A 53 -5.76 -9.81 -12.38
C GLU A 53 -5.82 -8.84 -11.20
N MET A 54 -6.93 -8.08 -11.11
CA MET A 54 -7.20 -7.15 -10.02
C MET A 54 -8.64 -7.24 -9.58
N VAL A 55 -8.85 -7.37 -8.27
CA VAL A 55 -10.17 -7.38 -7.64
C VAL A 55 -10.35 -6.10 -6.85
N LEU A 56 -11.45 -5.39 -7.08
CA LEU A 56 -11.82 -4.21 -6.30
C LEU A 56 -12.94 -4.55 -5.33
N ILE A 57 -12.79 -4.14 -4.08
CA ILE A 57 -13.80 -4.31 -3.03
C ILE A 57 -14.08 -2.97 -2.39
N ASP A 58 -15.35 -2.62 -2.24
CA ASP A 58 -15.81 -1.49 -1.44
C ASP A 58 -17.06 -1.86 -0.65
N ALA A 59 -17.32 -1.17 0.45
CA ALA A 59 -18.57 -1.30 1.19
C ALA A 59 -19.79 -0.89 0.35
N ASN A 60 -19.58 0.04 -0.59
CA ASN A 60 -20.52 0.36 -1.68
C ASN A 60 -20.13 -0.45 -2.92
N THR A 61 -20.83 -1.55 -3.14
CA THR A 61 -20.59 -2.46 -4.28
C THR A 61 -20.72 -1.76 -5.63
N GLU A 62 -21.74 -0.90 -5.80
CA GLU A 62 -21.95 -0.15 -7.06
C GLU A 62 -20.75 0.75 -7.37
N LYS A 63 -20.11 1.33 -6.34
CA LYS A 63 -18.89 2.10 -6.50
C LYS A 63 -17.72 1.22 -6.97
N ALA A 64 -17.52 0.04 -6.37
CA ALA A 64 -16.47 -0.88 -6.80
C ALA A 64 -16.69 -1.35 -8.25
N GLU A 65 -17.93 -1.61 -8.64
CA GLU A 65 -18.31 -1.97 -10.01
C GLU A 65 -18.02 -0.82 -11.00
N GLY A 66 -18.42 0.41 -10.64
CA GLY A 66 -18.15 1.60 -11.44
C GLY A 66 -16.65 1.83 -11.66
N GLU A 67 -15.85 1.79 -10.60
CA GLU A 67 -14.39 1.96 -10.68
C GLU A 67 -13.74 0.81 -11.49
N ALA A 68 -14.18 -0.43 -11.29
CA ALA A 68 -13.66 -1.57 -12.06
C ALA A 68 -13.95 -1.41 -13.55
N MET A 69 -15.14 -0.96 -13.91
CA MET A 69 -15.53 -0.70 -15.30
C MET A 69 -14.71 0.45 -15.90
N ASP A 70 -14.59 1.59 -15.19
CA ASP A 70 -13.85 2.76 -15.68
C ASP A 70 -12.38 2.44 -15.90
N ILE A 71 -11.72 1.82 -14.92
CA ILE A 71 -10.31 1.41 -15.05
C ILE A 71 -10.10 0.40 -16.18
N SER A 72 -11.08 -0.53 -16.39
CA SER A 72 -11.02 -1.51 -17.47
C SER A 72 -11.04 -0.85 -18.86
N HIS A 73 -11.65 0.31 -19.01
CA HIS A 73 -11.65 1.06 -20.27
C HIS A 73 -10.24 1.59 -20.62
N GLY A 74 -9.31 1.62 -19.69
CA GLY A 74 -7.89 1.94 -19.94
C GLY A 74 -7.05 0.77 -20.48
N ILE A 75 -7.54 -0.48 -20.37
CA ILE A 75 -6.81 -1.68 -20.79
C ILE A 75 -6.36 -1.67 -22.26
N PRO A 76 -7.13 -1.15 -23.23
CA PRO A 76 -6.66 -1.06 -24.61
C PRO A 76 -5.34 -0.31 -24.81
N PHE A 77 -4.94 0.53 -23.84
CA PHE A 77 -3.71 1.33 -23.85
C PHE A 77 -2.64 0.83 -22.86
N ALA A 78 -2.89 -0.31 -22.21
CA ALA A 78 -2.03 -0.88 -21.18
C ALA A 78 -1.76 -2.37 -21.44
N ARG A 79 -1.11 -3.04 -20.49
CA ARG A 79 -0.95 -4.51 -20.56
C ARG A 79 -2.26 -5.21 -20.21
N PRO A 80 -2.57 -6.36 -20.82
CA PRO A 80 -3.78 -7.11 -20.51
C PRO A 80 -3.91 -7.41 -19.01
N MET A 81 -5.05 -7.04 -18.44
CA MET A 81 -5.40 -7.29 -17.04
C MET A 81 -6.90 -7.55 -16.95
N LYS A 82 -7.31 -8.56 -16.18
CA LYS A 82 -8.70 -8.79 -15.78
C LYS A 82 -8.98 -7.95 -14.54
N ILE A 83 -9.92 -7.00 -14.62
CA ILE A 83 -10.32 -6.11 -13.52
C ILE A 83 -11.79 -6.28 -13.27
N TYR A 84 -12.19 -6.49 -12.02
CA TYR A 84 -13.58 -6.67 -11.63
C TYR A 84 -13.82 -6.32 -10.16
N ALA A 85 -15.07 -5.96 -9.85
CA ALA A 85 -15.53 -5.87 -8.47
C ALA A 85 -15.82 -7.29 -7.95
N GLY A 86 -15.42 -7.57 -6.71
CA GLY A 86 -15.59 -8.89 -6.10
C GLY A 86 -15.84 -8.82 -4.60
N GLY A 87 -15.82 -9.98 -3.97
CA GLY A 87 -15.94 -10.15 -2.53
C GLY A 87 -14.69 -10.74 -1.89
N TYR A 88 -14.75 -10.98 -0.57
CA TYR A 88 -13.61 -11.53 0.17
C TYR A 88 -13.21 -12.94 -0.27
N ASP A 89 -14.11 -13.70 -0.90
CA ASP A 89 -13.78 -15.03 -1.40
C ASP A 89 -12.94 -14.96 -2.69
N ASP A 90 -13.08 -13.87 -3.44
CA ASP A 90 -12.37 -13.67 -4.71
C ASP A 90 -10.91 -13.23 -4.55
N ILE A 91 -10.48 -12.88 -3.33
CA ILE A 91 -9.14 -12.32 -3.08
C ILE A 91 -8.19 -13.25 -2.35
N MET A 92 -8.63 -14.47 -2.07
CA MET A 92 -7.86 -15.40 -1.21
C MET A 92 -6.59 -15.94 -1.86
N ASP A 93 -6.54 -15.97 -3.16
CA ASP A 93 -5.38 -16.33 -3.97
C ASP A 93 -4.54 -15.12 -4.42
N ALA A 94 -4.92 -13.89 -4.07
CA ALA A 94 -4.15 -12.70 -4.42
C ALA A 94 -2.78 -12.70 -3.73
N ALA A 95 -1.72 -12.32 -4.46
CA ALA A 95 -0.39 -12.16 -3.85
C ALA A 95 -0.36 -11.02 -2.82
N ILE A 96 -1.07 -9.94 -3.13
CA ILE A 96 -1.14 -8.74 -2.28
C ILE A 96 -2.59 -8.27 -2.16
N ILE A 97 -3.01 -7.99 -0.94
CA ILE A 97 -4.23 -7.23 -0.65
C ILE A 97 -3.82 -5.85 -0.16
N VAL A 98 -4.20 -4.82 -0.91
CA VAL A 98 -3.97 -3.41 -0.57
C VAL A 98 -5.21 -2.87 0.13
N VAL A 99 -5.06 -2.36 1.35
CA VAL A 99 -6.16 -1.78 2.12
C VAL A 99 -6.01 -0.27 2.12
N THR A 100 -6.91 0.39 1.41
CA THR A 100 -7.04 1.85 1.32
C THR A 100 -8.35 2.34 1.95
N ALA A 101 -9.15 1.41 2.48
CA ALA A 101 -10.43 1.72 3.12
C ALA A 101 -10.23 2.54 4.39
N GLY A 102 -10.91 3.66 4.47
CA GLY A 102 -10.86 4.55 5.62
C GLY A 102 -11.82 5.72 5.44
N ALA A 103 -12.14 6.38 6.53
CA ALA A 103 -12.90 7.62 6.51
C ALA A 103 -11.95 8.82 6.49
N ASN A 104 -12.33 9.88 5.78
CA ASN A 104 -11.64 11.14 5.85
C ASN A 104 -12.02 11.89 7.15
N GLN A 105 -11.10 12.72 7.63
CA GLN A 105 -11.36 13.63 8.74
C GLN A 105 -12.42 14.67 8.33
N LYS A 106 -13.42 14.86 9.17
CA LYS A 106 -14.44 15.89 8.96
C LYS A 106 -14.06 17.18 9.71
N PRO A 107 -14.56 18.35 9.28
CA PRO A 107 -14.40 19.58 10.04
C PRO A 107 -14.87 19.40 11.49
N GLY A 108 -14.02 19.75 12.46
CA GLY A 108 -14.30 19.62 13.90
C GLY A 108 -13.96 18.26 14.50
N GLU A 109 -13.60 17.25 13.73
CA GLU A 109 -13.11 15.97 14.26
C GLU A 109 -11.62 16.09 14.70
N THR A 110 -11.31 15.44 15.81
CA THR A 110 -9.92 15.31 16.27
C THR A 110 -9.19 14.17 15.56
N ARG A 111 -7.86 14.15 15.61
CA ARG A 111 -7.06 13.00 15.13
C ARG A 111 -7.46 11.70 15.84
N LEU A 112 -7.78 11.77 17.14
CA LEU A 112 -8.20 10.60 17.92
C LEU A 112 -9.54 10.03 17.44
N ASP A 113 -10.51 10.90 17.11
CA ASP A 113 -11.80 10.48 16.54
C ASP A 113 -11.59 9.75 15.21
N LEU A 114 -10.70 10.27 14.35
CA LEU A 114 -10.36 9.62 13.08
C LEU A 114 -9.73 8.25 13.29
N VAL A 115 -8.79 8.12 14.25
CA VAL A 115 -8.18 6.83 14.62
C VAL A 115 -9.24 5.83 15.05
N GLN A 116 -10.13 6.21 15.96
CA GLN A 116 -11.18 5.32 16.47
C GLN A 116 -12.13 4.86 15.35
N LYS A 117 -12.51 5.77 14.47
CA LYS A 117 -13.35 5.50 13.31
C LYS A 117 -12.68 4.50 12.36
N ASN A 118 -11.43 4.73 12.00
CA ASN A 118 -10.71 3.86 11.07
C ASN A 118 -10.35 2.51 11.68
N VAL A 119 -10.05 2.44 12.98
CA VAL A 119 -9.94 1.17 13.71
C VAL A 119 -11.27 0.40 13.68
N GLY A 120 -12.42 1.09 13.80
CA GLY A 120 -13.75 0.50 13.64
C GLY A 120 -13.96 -0.12 12.26
N ILE A 121 -13.53 0.57 11.18
CA ILE A 121 -13.57 0.05 9.80
C ILE A 121 -12.66 -1.19 9.68
N PHE A 122 -11.45 -1.15 10.22
CA PHE A 122 -10.52 -2.28 10.19
C PHE A 122 -11.04 -3.50 10.94
N LYS A 123 -11.78 -3.31 12.03
CA LYS A 123 -12.47 -4.39 12.74
C LYS A 123 -13.55 -5.08 11.90
N SER A 124 -14.07 -4.46 10.86
CA SER A 124 -15.00 -5.09 9.92
C SER A 124 -14.30 -5.76 8.73
N ILE A 125 -13.12 -5.30 8.34
CA ILE A 125 -12.39 -5.77 7.14
C ILE A 125 -11.42 -6.91 7.51
N ILE A 126 -10.53 -6.68 8.46
CA ILE A 126 -9.40 -7.58 8.73
C ILE A 126 -9.84 -8.97 9.20
N PRO A 127 -10.86 -9.13 10.07
CA PRO A 127 -11.35 -10.45 10.42
C PRO A 127 -11.94 -11.23 9.24
N GLU A 128 -12.50 -10.55 8.22
CA GLU A 128 -13.01 -11.21 7.02
C GLU A 128 -11.89 -11.87 6.21
N ILE A 129 -10.70 -11.25 6.19
CA ILE A 129 -9.49 -11.79 5.56
C ILE A 129 -8.91 -12.91 6.42
N ALA A 130 -8.78 -12.69 7.74
CA ALA A 130 -8.17 -13.62 8.67
C ALA A 130 -8.90 -14.95 8.76
N LYS A 131 -10.25 -14.94 8.84
CA LYS A 131 -11.05 -16.18 8.95
C LYS A 131 -10.95 -17.09 7.73
N ARG A 132 -10.42 -16.58 6.61
CA ARG A 132 -10.19 -17.32 5.37
C ARG A 132 -8.75 -17.83 5.22
N ASP A 133 -7.93 -17.67 6.25
CA ASP A 133 -6.53 -18.13 6.28
C ASP A 133 -5.69 -17.61 5.11
N TYR A 134 -5.80 -16.30 4.83
CA TYR A 134 -5.07 -15.65 3.74
C TYR A 134 -3.55 -15.77 3.92
N GLN A 135 -2.85 -16.19 2.86
CA GLN A 135 -1.43 -16.51 2.90
C GLN A 135 -0.51 -15.49 2.22
N GLY A 136 -1.06 -14.49 1.53
CA GLY A 136 -0.30 -13.43 0.86
C GLY A 136 0.13 -12.27 1.77
N ILE A 137 0.43 -11.15 1.17
CA ILE A 137 0.84 -9.92 1.84
C ILE A 137 -0.35 -8.99 2.01
N LEU A 138 -0.52 -8.46 3.22
CA LEU A 138 -1.48 -7.41 3.54
C LEU A 138 -0.74 -6.07 3.58
N LEU A 139 -1.01 -5.19 2.61
CA LEU A 139 -0.42 -3.86 2.49
C LEU A 139 -1.42 -2.80 2.96
N ILE A 140 -1.09 -2.11 4.02
CA ILE A 140 -1.93 -1.06 4.60
C ILE A 140 -1.48 0.31 4.07
N VAL A 141 -2.44 1.06 3.51
CA VAL A 141 -2.24 2.41 2.96
C VAL A 141 -3.13 3.44 3.66
N SER A 142 -4.19 2.96 4.33
CA SER A 142 -5.12 3.83 5.08
C SER A 142 -4.43 4.57 6.22
N ASN A 143 -4.79 5.83 6.44
CA ASN A 143 -4.25 6.64 7.54
C ASN A 143 -5.12 6.58 8.81
N PRO A 144 -4.46 6.70 10.00
CA PRO A 144 -3.02 6.76 10.24
C PRO A 144 -2.33 5.40 10.05
N VAL A 145 -1.41 5.33 9.10
CA VAL A 145 -0.91 4.08 8.54
C VAL A 145 -0.20 3.19 9.57
N ASP A 146 0.62 3.76 10.45
CA ASP A 146 1.39 2.97 11.44
C ASP A 146 0.45 2.31 12.46
N ILE A 147 -0.53 3.07 12.98
CA ILE A 147 -1.54 2.57 13.92
C ILE A 147 -2.43 1.51 13.25
N LEU A 148 -2.83 1.73 12.00
CA LEU A 148 -3.70 0.81 11.29
C LEU A 148 -2.95 -0.46 10.85
N THR A 149 -1.65 -0.37 10.54
CA THR A 149 -0.80 -1.54 10.28
C THR A 149 -0.67 -2.40 11.53
N TYR A 150 -0.39 -1.79 12.68
CA TYR A 150 -0.37 -2.50 13.96
C TYR A 150 -1.73 -3.13 14.27
N THR A 151 -2.82 -2.39 14.07
CA THR A 151 -4.18 -2.89 14.25
C THR A 151 -4.47 -4.09 13.34
N ALA A 152 -4.11 -3.99 12.06
CA ALA A 152 -4.28 -5.07 11.09
C ALA A 152 -3.49 -6.33 11.50
N HIS A 153 -2.23 -6.18 11.92
CA HIS A 153 -1.43 -7.27 12.43
C HIS A 153 -2.10 -7.95 13.64
N LYS A 154 -2.56 -7.18 14.63
CA LYS A 154 -3.22 -7.73 15.83
C LYS A 154 -4.56 -8.41 15.53
N LEU A 155 -5.36 -7.86 14.61
CA LEU A 155 -6.66 -8.42 14.25
C LEU A 155 -6.55 -9.65 13.33
N SER A 156 -5.54 -9.69 12.47
CA SER A 156 -5.35 -10.78 11.51
C SER A 156 -4.66 -11.99 12.13
N GLY A 157 -3.79 -11.79 13.12
CA GLY A 157 -2.90 -12.83 13.64
C GLY A 157 -1.87 -13.33 12.62
N MET A 158 -1.72 -12.65 11.48
CA MET A 158 -0.74 -12.98 10.45
C MET A 158 0.69 -12.70 10.94
N PRO A 159 1.70 -13.40 10.42
CA PRO A 159 3.10 -13.09 10.71
C PRO A 159 3.46 -11.63 10.36
N GLU A 160 4.32 -11.01 11.17
CA GLU A 160 4.71 -9.59 11.01
C GLU A 160 5.24 -9.27 9.61
N ASN A 161 6.02 -10.17 9.03
CA ASN A 161 6.60 -10.01 7.68
C ASN A 161 5.58 -10.08 6.54
N ARG A 162 4.31 -10.32 6.85
CA ARG A 162 3.21 -10.34 5.86
C ARG A 162 2.18 -9.23 6.07
N VAL A 163 2.34 -8.39 7.09
CA VAL A 163 1.50 -7.21 7.32
C VAL A 163 2.37 -5.98 7.26
N ILE A 164 2.27 -5.23 6.18
CA ILE A 164 3.19 -4.13 5.83
C ILE A 164 2.38 -2.84 5.72
N GLY A 165 2.88 -1.76 6.32
CA GLY A 165 2.37 -0.41 6.08
C GLY A 165 3.12 0.26 4.94
N SER A 166 2.47 1.13 4.19
CA SER A 166 3.14 1.99 3.19
C SER A 166 4.14 2.95 3.88
N GLY A 167 3.93 3.25 5.15
CA GLY A 167 4.85 4.04 5.97
C GLY A 167 5.23 5.35 5.30
N THR A 168 6.50 5.66 5.30
CA THR A 168 7.10 6.89 4.77
C THR A 168 7.52 6.81 3.29
N VAL A 169 6.94 5.89 2.50
CA VAL A 169 7.26 5.76 1.06
C VAL A 169 6.87 7.02 0.28
N LEU A 170 5.69 7.59 0.59
CA LEU A 170 5.23 8.82 -0.05
C LEU A 170 6.12 10.02 0.33
N ASP A 171 6.48 10.14 1.60
CA ASP A 171 7.33 11.23 2.10
C ASP A 171 8.73 11.12 1.53
N THR A 172 9.25 9.90 1.40
CA THR A 172 10.50 9.62 0.69
C THR A 172 10.43 10.05 -0.78
N ALA A 173 9.32 9.81 -1.46
CA ALA A 173 9.14 10.26 -2.85
C ALA A 173 9.12 11.79 -2.95
N ARG A 174 8.45 12.49 -2.01
CA ARG A 174 8.45 13.95 -1.89
C ARG A 174 9.85 14.48 -1.65
N LEU A 175 10.60 13.88 -0.70
CA LEU A 175 11.98 14.27 -0.40
C LEU A 175 12.87 14.15 -1.64
N LYS A 176 12.77 13.06 -2.38
CA LYS A 176 13.54 12.86 -3.61
C LYS A 176 13.18 13.87 -4.69
N TYR A 177 11.90 14.22 -4.82
CA TYR A 177 11.42 15.22 -5.74
C TYR A 177 11.98 16.61 -5.39
N GLU A 178 11.80 17.06 -4.14
CA GLU A 178 12.30 18.34 -3.64
C GLU A 178 13.82 18.49 -3.79
N LEU A 179 14.57 17.42 -3.50
CA LEU A 179 16.03 17.42 -3.70
C LEU A 179 16.38 17.48 -5.19
N GLY A 180 15.65 16.78 -6.04
CA GLY A 180 15.83 16.82 -7.48
C GLY A 180 15.68 18.23 -8.04
N GLU A 181 14.60 18.93 -7.65
CA GLU A 181 14.33 20.32 -8.03
C GLU A 181 15.42 21.26 -7.49
N HIS A 182 15.77 21.14 -6.21
CA HIS A 182 16.78 21.97 -5.58
C HIS A 182 18.16 21.86 -6.26
N LEU A 183 18.56 20.66 -6.64
CA LEU A 183 19.87 20.36 -7.22
C LEU A 183 19.89 20.43 -8.76
N GLY A 184 18.73 20.56 -9.40
CA GLY A 184 18.60 20.54 -10.85
C GLY A 184 19.00 19.18 -11.45
N VAL A 185 18.57 18.07 -10.83
CA VAL A 185 18.84 16.72 -11.28
C VAL A 185 17.54 15.89 -11.34
N ASP A 186 17.57 14.80 -12.10
CA ASP A 186 16.46 13.84 -12.10
C ASP A 186 16.30 13.21 -10.70
N SER A 187 15.12 13.30 -10.12
CA SER A 187 14.81 12.77 -8.77
C SER A 187 15.04 11.27 -8.66
N ARG A 188 15.06 10.52 -9.76
CA ARG A 188 15.43 9.09 -9.80
C ARG A 188 16.90 8.84 -9.46
N SER A 189 17.76 9.83 -9.66
CA SER A 189 19.18 9.79 -9.29
C SER A 189 19.44 10.13 -7.84
N VAL A 190 18.40 10.61 -7.11
CA VAL A 190 18.48 10.94 -5.68
C VAL A 190 18.17 9.70 -4.85
N HIS A 191 19.08 9.36 -3.96
CA HIS A 191 18.92 8.30 -2.97
C HIS A 191 18.86 8.95 -1.59
N ALA A 192 17.67 9.15 -1.09
CA ALA A 192 17.37 9.73 0.22
C ALA A 192 16.10 9.08 0.77
N PHE A 193 15.94 9.06 2.08
CA PHE A 193 14.84 8.39 2.76
C PHE A 193 14.28 9.27 3.87
N ILE A 194 12.97 9.25 4.01
CA ILE A 194 12.27 9.61 5.24
C ILE A 194 12.07 8.32 6.04
N ILE A 195 12.33 8.35 7.33
CA ILE A 195 12.21 7.23 8.26
C ILE A 195 11.38 7.61 9.48
N GLY A 196 10.95 6.61 10.25
CA GLY A 196 10.13 6.80 11.44
C GLY A 196 8.64 6.60 11.15
N GLU A 197 7.80 7.22 11.96
CA GLU A 197 6.34 7.24 11.79
C GLU A 197 5.95 8.21 10.67
N HIS A 198 5.00 7.81 9.81
CA HIS A 198 4.45 8.72 8.80
C HIS A 198 3.66 9.85 9.44
N GLY A 199 4.13 11.08 9.31
CA GLY A 199 3.52 12.29 9.85
C GLY A 199 4.54 13.25 10.50
N ASP A 200 4.08 14.04 11.46
CA ASP A 200 4.85 15.15 12.03
C ASP A 200 6.16 14.74 12.73
N SER A 201 6.31 13.48 13.11
CA SER A 201 7.50 12.91 13.78
C SER A 201 8.50 12.25 12.82
N GLU A 202 8.25 12.29 11.52
CA GLU A 202 9.15 11.74 10.50
C GLU A 202 10.51 12.43 10.47
N ILE A 203 11.54 11.70 10.06
CA ILE A 203 12.94 12.18 10.05
C ILE A 203 13.57 11.91 8.69
N ALA A 204 14.18 12.95 8.09
CA ALA A 204 15.01 12.77 6.90
C ALA A 204 16.37 12.18 7.25
N ALA A 205 16.72 11.04 6.64
CA ALA A 205 17.96 10.32 6.90
C ALA A 205 19.14 10.92 6.08
N TRP A 206 19.52 12.14 6.43
CA TRP A 206 20.54 12.92 5.69
C TRP A 206 21.90 12.23 5.58
N SER A 207 22.33 11.51 6.63
CA SER A 207 23.63 10.82 6.65
C SER A 207 23.81 9.76 5.58
N SER A 208 22.70 9.21 5.05
CA SER A 208 22.71 8.22 3.97
C SER A 208 22.37 8.81 2.61
N ALA A 209 21.99 10.10 2.56
CA ALA A 209 21.56 10.74 1.34
C ALA A 209 22.70 10.95 0.34
N ASN A 210 22.45 10.61 -0.92
CA ASN A 210 23.42 10.75 -1.99
C ASN A 210 22.73 10.99 -3.35
N VAL A 211 23.48 11.53 -4.32
CA VAL A 211 23.05 11.67 -5.71
C VAL A 211 23.98 10.83 -6.57
N SER A 212 23.47 9.79 -7.19
CA SER A 212 24.26 8.85 -8.01
C SER A 212 25.52 8.31 -7.29
N GLY A 213 25.44 8.07 -5.99
CA GLY A 213 26.54 7.57 -5.16
C GLY A 213 27.48 8.65 -4.60
N ILE A 214 27.33 9.94 -4.96
CA ILE A 214 28.07 11.04 -4.36
C ILE A 214 27.33 11.51 -3.12
N PRO A 215 27.95 11.59 -1.93
CA PRO A 215 27.31 12.10 -0.72
C PRO A 215 26.65 13.45 -0.95
N LEU A 216 25.46 13.66 -0.39
CA LEU A 216 24.62 14.82 -0.67
C LEU A 216 25.35 16.14 -0.44
N ASN A 217 26.08 16.30 0.68
CA ASN A 217 26.82 17.53 0.98
C ASN A 217 27.87 17.85 -0.10
N THR A 218 28.66 16.83 -0.48
CA THR A 218 29.65 16.96 -1.54
C THR A 218 29.01 17.34 -2.86
N PHE A 219 27.88 16.74 -3.19
CA PHE A 219 27.16 17.06 -4.43
C PHE A 219 26.59 18.48 -4.41
N CYS A 220 26.07 18.94 -3.27
CA CYS A 220 25.61 20.33 -3.09
C CYS A 220 26.75 21.33 -3.34
N GLU A 221 27.93 21.11 -2.74
CA GLU A 221 29.12 21.95 -2.95
C GLU A 221 29.56 21.99 -4.43
N MET A 222 29.56 20.84 -5.11
CA MET A 222 29.87 20.75 -6.53
C MET A 222 28.89 21.54 -7.41
N ARG A 223 27.66 21.73 -6.95
CA ARG A 223 26.60 22.50 -7.62
C ARG A 223 26.56 23.97 -7.17
N GLY A 224 27.45 24.40 -6.26
CA GLY A 224 27.51 25.76 -5.75
C GLY A 224 26.49 26.06 -4.64
N HIS A 225 25.89 25.05 -4.04
CA HIS A 225 24.95 25.18 -2.91
C HIS A 225 25.72 25.05 -1.59
N PHE A 226 26.21 26.18 -1.06
CA PHE A 226 27.05 26.20 0.15
C PHE A 226 26.22 26.41 1.44
N ASN A 227 24.97 26.88 1.34
CA ASN A 227 24.05 27.01 2.48
C ASN A 227 23.27 25.70 2.68
N HIS A 228 24.00 24.66 2.97
CA HIS A 228 23.51 23.29 2.95
C HIS A 228 22.46 23.02 4.05
N ASP A 229 22.78 23.39 5.30
CA ASP A 229 21.93 23.06 6.45
C ASP A 229 20.57 23.74 6.38
N ASP A 230 20.51 25.03 6.06
CA ASP A 230 19.23 25.75 5.88
C ASP A 230 18.38 25.18 4.74
N SER A 231 19.05 24.77 3.65
CA SER A 231 18.35 24.14 2.53
C SER A 231 17.74 22.80 2.91
N MET A 232 18.45 21.96 3.65
CA MET A 232 17.99 20.66 4.11
C MET A 232 16.85 20.77 5.13
N GLU A 233 16.95 21.75 6.06
CA GLU A 233 15.88 22.02 7.02
C GLU A 233 14.61 22.48 6.30
N ARG A 234 14.71 23.41 5.35
CA ARG A 234 13.57 23.88 4.54
C ARG A 234 12.95 22.73 3.74
N ILE A 235 13.75 21.91 3.08
CA ILE A 235 13.25 20.77 2.30
C ILE A 235 12.53 19.75 3.20
N ALA A 236 13.10 19.41 4.36
CA ALA A 236 12.44 18.52 5.30
C ALA A 236 11.10 19.09 5.81
N ALA A 237 11.05 20.40 6.05
CA ALA A 237 9.82 21.10 6.44
C ALA A 237 8.76 21.05 5.32
N ASN A 238 9.15 21.30 4.06
CA ASN A 238 8.24 21.22 2.91
C ASN A 238 7.65 19.81 2.77
N VAL A 239 8.48 18.76 2.88
CA VAL A 239 8.02 17.37 2.80
C VAL A 239 6.96 17.09 3.85
N ARG A 240 7.22 17.46 5.11
CA ARG A 240 6.30 17.26 6.23
C ARG A 240 4.99 18.02 6.05
N ASN A 241 5.06 19.23 5.53
CA ASN A 241 3.91 20.12 5.35
C ASN A 241 3.12 19.84 4.06
N SER A 242 3.67 19.09 3.10
CA SER A 242 3.05 18.83 1.80
C SER A 242 1.60 18.33 1.90
N ALA A 243 1.28 17.52 2.89
CA ALA A 243 -0.09 17.00 3.07
C ALA A 243 -1.09 18.13 3.38
N TYR A 244 -0.67 19.15 4.13
CA TYR A 244 -1.53 20.29 4.50
C TYR A 244 -1.71 21.30 3.35
N GLU A 245 -0.80 21.30 2.38
CA GLU A 245 -0.88 22.16 1.21
C GLU A 245 -1.71 21.55 0.07
N ILE A 246 -1.78 20.20 0.01
CA ILE A 246 -2.50 19.48 -1.05
C ILE A 246 -3.98 19.30 -0.71
N ILE A 247 -4.36 19.22 0.58
CA ILE A 247 -5.72 18.97 1.07
C ILE A 247 -6.41 20.27 1.47
#